data_c5cf34354faf2a418924cf1c3032dd98
#
_entry.id   c5cf34354faf2a418924cf1c3032dd98
#
_cell.length_a   1.000
_cell.length_b   1.000
_cell.length_c   1.000
_cell.angle_alpha   90.00
_cell.angle_beta   90.00
_cell.angle_gamma   90.00
#
_symmetry.space_group_name_H-M   'P 1'
#
loop_
_entity.id
_entity.type
_entity.pdbx_description
1 polymer ?
#
loop_
_entity_poly.entity_id
_entity_poly.type
_entity_poly.pdbx_seq_one_letter_code
_entity_poly.pdbx_strand_id
1 'polypeptide(L)'
;MLRNKCTLIVDGNWLLMSRVWVLRDRFLKTNDEDQNRGAVEELKSLLARSISVTLQRFGTCVDNIVVVSDGGTWRKKIKKPKSLEDVIYKGNRTSDDTINWNLIWNTAHDFYENCKSLGITYSVIPGFEGDDLVYYWSRRLNNNGINCIIWTTDQDLMQLVQYKDCVFTGWYETKKGLYIHESAQEKPIDPIDFFMSGPVCDTRLLKELKSRVQINYINPDLIVMKKIICGDDGDNIYSIIRQRMGNKIYKVGEKQWDSIRKELNLTTVKEFFGKRDEICESLCEMKKFQNIEQVKEEFDYNRKLVWLNSEVIPEDLIKKGDQFDYSIYDVNVIKNNFKVLSGDPDSDVVKEVFAGALPF
;
A
#
# COMPACT_ATOMS: atom_id res chain seq x y z
N MET A 1 12.52 -22.33 -11.67
CA MET A 1 13.68 -21.52 -11.22
C MET A 1 13.14 -20.36 -10.43
N LEU A 2 13.36 -20.29 -9.11
CA LEU A 2 12.98 -19.14 -8.30
C LEU A 2 13.75 -17.92 -8.80
N ARG A 3 13.03 -16.81 -9.06
CA ARG A 3 13.65 -15.58 -9.54
C ARG A 3 14.35 -14.89 -8.37
N ASN A 4 15.65 -14.62 -8.53
CA ASN A 4 16.46 -13.86 -7.57
C ASN A 4 16.21 -12.34 -7.68
N LYS A 5 15.00 -11.92 -8.05
CA LYS A 5 14.64 -10.52 -8.31
C LYS A 5 13.21 -10.25 -7.83
N CYS A 6 12.91 -8.96 -7.68
CA CYS A 6 11.62 -8.47 -7.21
C CYS A 6 10.93 -7.60 -8.25
N THR A 7 9.59 -7.55 -8.19
CA THR A 7 8.81 -6.47 -8.78
C THR A 7 8.61 -5.36 -7.76
N LEU A 8 8.85 -4.12 -8.13
CA LEU A 8 8.52 -2.94 -7.32
C LEU A 8 7.06 -2.55 -7.58
N ILE A 9 6.21 -2.63 -6.57
CA ILE A 9 4.84 -2.12 -6.60
C ILE A 9 4.86 -0.71 -6.02
N VAL A 10 4.53 0.28 -6.83
CA VAL A 10 4.53 1.69 -6.44
C VAL A 10 3.10 2.12 -6.15
N ASP A 11 2.85 2.60 -4.95
CA ASP A 11 1.64 3.35 -4.64
C ASP A 11 1.73 4.72 -5.34
N GLY A 12 1.07 4.81 -6.51
CA GLY A 12 1.14 5.98 -7.38
C GLY A 12 0.49 7.21 -6.77
N ASN A 13 -0.58 7.04 -5.99
CA ASN A 13 -1.24 8.15 -5.31
C ASN A 13 -0.37 8.73 -4.20
N TRP A 14 0.23 7.88 -3.39
CA TRP A 14 1.19 8.33 -2.38
C TRP A 14 2.39 9.03 -3.03
N LEU A 15 2.98 8.45 -4.07
CA LEU A 15 4.10 9.04 -4.78
C LEU A 15 3.73 10.41 -5.31
N LEU A 16 2.58 10.53 -5.99
CA LEU A 16 2.04 11.78 -6.50
C LEU A 16 1.90 12.82 -5.38
N MET A 17 1.14 12.50 -4.33
CA MET A 17 0.88 13.44 -3.24
C MET A 17 2.16 13.91 -2.56
N SER A 18 3.14 13.01 -2.38
CA SER A 18 4.44 13.38 -1.79
C SER A 18 5.22 14.39 -2.64
N ARG A 19 4.97 14.48 -3.96
CA ARG A 19 5.60 15.45 -4.89
C ARG A 19 4.77 16.72 -5.01
N VAL A 20 3.46 16.58 -5.04
CA VAL A 20 2.53 17.73 -5.06
C VAL A 20 2.75 18.65 -3.85
N TRP A 21 2.97 18.10 -2.67
CA TRP A 21 3.25 18.92 -1.48
C TRP A 21 4.53 19.77 -1.60
N VAL A 22 5.52 19.31 -2.37
CA VAL A 22 6.74 20.07 -2.67
C VAL A 22 6.46 21.20 -3.66
N LEU A 23 5.52 20.98 -4.59
CA LEU A 23 5.16 21.90 -5.67
C LEU A 23 3.84 22.65 -5.43
N ARG A 24 3.31 22.64 -4.21
CA ARG A 24 1.95 23.09 -3.91
C ARG A 24 1.63 24.46 -4.54
N ASP A 25 2.52 25.43 -4.38
CA ASP A 25 2.31 26.80 -4.84
C ASP A 25 2.32 26.91 -6.38
N ARG A 26 2.90 25.92 -7.09
CA ARG A 26 2.87 25.84 -8.56
C ARG A 26 1.51 25.40 -9.10
N PHE A 27 0.71 24.70 -8.29
CA PHE A 27 -0.61 24.17 -8.65
C PHE A 27 -1.77 25.00 -8.12
N LEU A 28 -1.55 26.26 -7.73
CA LEU A 28 -2.64 27.18 -7.44
C LEU A 28 -3.46 27.43 -8.71
N LYS A 29 -4.79 27.48 -8.56
CA LYS A 29 -5.68 27.76 -9.69
C LYS A 29 -5.33 29.09 -10.35
N THR A 30 -5.01 29.04 -11.63
CA THR A 30 -4.66 30.21 -12.46
C THR A 30 -5.15 29.99 -13.88
N ASN A 31 -5.37 31.09 -14.61
CA ASN A 31 -5.61 31.08 -16.05
C ASN A 31 -4.30 31.25 -16.85
N ASP A 32 -3.16 31.33 -16.19
CA ASP A 32 -1.85 31.42 -16.85
C ASP A 32 -1.44 30.01 -17.37
N GLU A 33 -1.50 29.84 -18.69
CA GLU A 33 -1.18 28.57 -19.35
C GLU A 33 0.30 28.22 -19.24
N ASP A 34 1.21 29.20 -19.25
CA ASP A 34 2.64 28.95 -19.11
C ASP A 34 2.99 28.50 -17.71
N GLN A 35 2.35 29.08 -16.69
CA GLN A 35 2.50 28.61 -15.31
C GLN A 35 1.99 27.16 -15.16
N ASN A 36 0.80 26.85 -15.70
CA ASN A 36 0.23 25.51 -15.65
C ASN A 36 1.15 24.49 -16.35
N ARG A 37 1.68 24.83 -17.54
CA ARG A 37 2.61 23.99 -18.29
C ARG A 37 3.89 23.73 -17.50
N GLY A 38 4.50 24.78 -16.96
CA GLY A 38 5.70 24.64 -16.12
C GLY A 38 5.48 23.75 -14.90
N ALA A 39 4.31 23.87 -14.22
CA ALA A 39 3.96 23.02 -13.10
C ALA A 39 3.82 21.53 -13.50
N VAL A 40 3.20 21.25 -14.64
CA VAL A 40 3.05 19.91 -15.21
C VAL A 40 4.42 19.27 -15.50
N GLU A 41 5.31 19.99 -16.19
CA GLU A 41 6.66 19.50 -16.52
C GLU A 41 7.49 19.23 -15.27
N GLU A 42 7.44 20.13 -14.28
CA GLU A 42 8.16 19.96 -13.02
C GLU A 42 7.64 18.75 -12.22
N LEU A 43 6.32 18.52 -12.17
CA LEU A 43 5.74 17.34 -11.51
C LEU A 43 6.17 16.05 -12.20
N LYS A 44 6.08 15.95 -13.53
CA LYS A 44 6.52 14.78 -14.28
C LYS A 44 8.01 14.49 -14.04
N SER A 45 8.85 15.50 -14.05
CA SER A 45 10.27 15.38 -13.76
C SER A 45 10.54 14.85 -12.35
N LEU A 46 9.81 15.35 -11.33
CA LEU A 46 9.94 14.84 -9.96
C LEU A 46 9.46 13.40 -9.79
N LEU A 47 8.39 13.01 -10.47
CA LEU A 47 7.90 11.62 -10.47
C LEU A 47 8.95 10.69 -11.10
N ALA A 48 9.45 11.05 -12.30
CA ALA A 48 10.48 10.29 -13.01
C ALA A 48 11.75 10.14 -12.18
N ARG A 49 12.26 11.25 -11.60
CA ARG A 49 13.44 11.25 -10.73
C ARG A 49 13.24 10.36 -9.52
N SER A 50 12.06 10.37 -8.91
CA SER A 50 11.76 9.57 -7.72
C SER A 50 11.84 8.06 -8.02
N ILE A 51 11.25 7.64 -9.14
CA ILE A 51 11.31 6.25 -9.61
C ILE A 51 12.75 5.87 -9.93
N SER A 52 13.48 6.72 -10.69
CA SER A 52 14.87 6.48 -11.05
C SER A 52 15.78 6.28 -9.83
N VAL A 53 15.72 7.18 -8.85
CA VAL A 53 16.52 7.10 -7.62
C VAL A 53 16.20 5.83 -6.83
N THR A 54 14.92 5.45 -6.75
CA THR A 54 14.52 4.22 -6.04
C THR A 54 15.02 2.98 -6.75
N LEU A 55 14.93 2.92 -8.08
CA LEU A 55 15.49 1.83 -8.88
C LEU A 55 17.01 1.71 -8.74
N GLN A 56 17.72 2.84 -8.73
CA GLN A 56 19.17 2.85 -8.50
C GLN A 56 19.52 2.28 -7.11
N ARG A 57 18.74 2.61 -6.08
CA ARG A 57 18.92 2.09 -4.73
C ARG A 57 18.81 0.58 -4.66
N PHE A 58 17.77 0.01 -5.28
CA PHE A 58 17.60 -1.44 -5.33
C PHE A 58 18.54 -2.16 -6.32
N GLY A 59 19.13 -1.43 -7.25
CA GLY A 59 20.12 -1.97 -8.20
C GLY A 59 19.55 -3.12 -9.02
N THR A 60 20.23 -4.27 -9.00
CA THR A 60 19.86 -5.48 -9.73
C THR A 60 18.79 -6.32 -9.06
N CYS A 61 18.38 -5.97 -7.82
CA CYS A 61 17.36 -6.70 -7.07
C CYS A 61 15.95 -6.53 -7.65
N VAL A 62 15.67 -5.42 -8.37
CA VAL A 62 14.38 -5.14 -8.99
C VAL A 62 14.49 -5.32 -10.51
N ASP A 63 13.56 -6.05 -11.10
CA ASP A 63 13.50 -6.32 -12.54
C ASP A 63 12.19 -5.91 -13.19
N ASN A 64 11.22 -5.44 -12.42
CA ASN A 64 9.97 -4.94 -12.97
C ASN A 64 9.31 -3.92 -12.05
N ILE A 65 8.39 -3.11 -12.61
CA ILE A 65 7.66 -2.07 -11.90
C ILE A 65 6.18 -2.18 -12.23
N VAL A 66 5.36 -2.11 -11.19
CA VAL A 66 3.92 -1.92 -11.27
C VAL A 66 3.58 -0.64 -10.53
N VAL A 67 2.89 0.29 -11.18
CA VAL A 67 2.33 1.49 -10.55
C VAL A 67 0.83 1.31 -10.44
N VAL A 68 0.28 1.60 -9.26
CA VAL A 68 -1.16 1.53 -9.03
C VAL A 68 -1.71 2.89 -8.63
N SER A 69 -2.95 3.19 -9.04
CA SER A 69 -3.65 4.40 -8.64
C SER A 69 -5.10 4.14 -8.27
N ASP A 70 -5.70 5.06 -7.49
CA ASP A 70 -7.10 4.99 -7.10
C ASP A 70 -8.02 5.20 -8.30
N GLY A 71 -9.02 4.32 -8.42
CA GLY A 71 -10.15 4.45 -9.34
C GLY A 71 -11.48 4.75 -8.64
N GLY A 72 -11.42 5.10 -7.36
CA GLY A 72 -12.58 5.29 -6.49
C GLY A 72 -12.61 4.27 -5.36
N THR A 73 -13.75 4.14 -4.66
CA THR A 73 -13.86 3.19 -3.54
C THR A 73 -15.22 2.51 -3.48
N TRP A 74 -15.22 1.19 -3.40
CA TRP A 74 -16.40 0.37 -3.14
C TRP A 74 -16.80 0.39 -1.67
N ARG A 75 -15.87 0.73 -0.75
CA ARG A 75 -16.07 0.71 0.70
C ARG A 75 -17.17 1.64 1.17
N LYS A 76 -17.44 2.74 0.45
CA LYS A 76 -18.57 3.64 0.74
C LYS A 76 -19.94 2.99 0.57
N LYS A 77 -20.02 1.85 -0.14
CA LYS A 77 -21.27 1.09 -0.37
C LYS A 77 -21.50 -0.01 0.67
N ILE A 78 -20.56 -0.25 1.58
CA ILE A 78 -20.70 -1.25 2.64
C ILE A 78 -21.84 -0.82 3.57
N LYS A 79 -22.76 -1.76 3.85
CA LYS A 79 -23.85 -1.50 4.81
C LYS A 79 -23.25 -1.21 6.20
N LYS A 80 -23.59 -0.06 6.75
CA LYS A 80 -23.12 0.39 8.05
C LYS A 80 -23.95 -0.19 9.18
N PRO A 81 -23.36 -0.42 10.36
CA PRO A 81 -24.09 -0.59 11.61
C PRO A 81 -24.95 0.65 11.89
N LYS A 82 -26.06 0.46 12.59
CA LYS A 82 -26.96 1.57 12.96
C LYS A 82 -26.25 2.66 13.79
N SER A 83 -25.31 2.26 14.63
CA SER A 83 -24.49 3.16 15.43
C SER A 83 -23.54 4.06 14.62
N LEU A 84 -23.32 3.76 13.34
CA LEU A 84 -22.39 4.43 12.42
C LEU A 84 -23.08 5.02 11.18
N GLU A 85 -24.42 5.14 11.18
CA GLU A 85 -25.17 5.64 10.01
C GLU A 85 -24.66 6.99 9.52
N ASP A 86 -24.32 7.90 10.44
CA ASP A 86 -23.83 9.26 10.14
C ASP A 86 -22.31 9.31 9.84
N VAL A 87 -21.59 8.20 10.01
CA VAL A 87 -20.15 8.16 9.78
C VAL A 87 -19.85 7.87 8.32
N ILE A 88 -19.07 8.72 7.68
CA ILE A 88 -18.69 8.54 6.27
C ILE A 88 -17.21 8.10 6.24
N TYR A 89 -16.95 6.92 5.67
CA TYR A 89 -15.59 6.45 5.40
C TYR A 89 -14.80 7.49 4.61
N LYS A 90 -13.63 7.88 5.10
CA LYS A 90 -12.79 8.97 4.55
C LYS A 90 -13.51 10.34 4.46
N GLY A 91 -14.60 10.53 5.22
CA GLY A 91 -15.42 11.75 5.14
C GLY A 91 -14.82 12.98 5.82
N ASN A 92 -13.77 12.79 6.62
CA ASN A 92 -12.98 13.86 7.25
C ASN A 92 -11.91 14.47 6.33
N ARG A 93 -11.71 13.89 5.14
CA ARG A 93 -10.74 14.41 4.18
C ARG A 93 -11.30 15.66 3.48
N THR A 94 -10.63 16.78 3.67
CA THR A 94 -10.95 18.05 2.99
C THR A 94 -9.96 18.31 1.87
N SER A 95 -10.44 18.83 0.75
CA SER A 95 -9.59 19.32 -0.33
C SER A 95 -9.36 20.81 -0.17
N ASP A 96 -8.18 21.29 -0.53
CA ASP A 96 -7.89 22.71 -0.65
C ASP A 96 -8.40 23.21 -2.01
N ASP A 97 -9.48 24.00 -1.99
CA ASP A 97 -10.14 24.47 -3.21
C ASP A 97 -9.31 25.49 -4.00
N THR A 98 -8.21 25.98 -3.44
CA THR A 98 -7.28 26.88 -4.16
C THR A 98 -6.36 26.12 -5.11
N ILE A 99 -6.23 24.81 -4.96
CA ILE A 99 -5.36 23.94 -5.76
C ILE A 99 -6.12 23.40 -6.98
N ASN A 100 -5.43 23.34 -8.12
CA ASN A 100 -5.94 22.71 -9.33
C ASN A 100 -5.75 21.18 -9.31
N TRP A 101 -6.57 20.50 -8.50
CA TRP A 101 -6.51 19.04 -8.36
C TRP A 101 -6.72 18.30 -9.67
N ASN A 102 -7.58 18.81 -10.55
CA ASN A 102 -7.82 18.17 -11.86
C ASN A 102 -6.54 18.15 -12.70
N LEU A 103 -5.79 19.24 -12.72
CA LEU A 103 -4.52 19.30 -13.44
C LEU A 103 -3.52 18.29 -12.86
N ILE A 104 -3.43 18.19 -11.53
CA ILE A 104 -2.54 17.26 -10.83
C ILE A 104 -2.87 15.80 -11.18
N TRP A 105 -4.15 15.40 -11.04
CA TRP A 105 -4.56 14.03 -11.30
C TRP A 105 -4.40 13.63 -12.76
N ASN A 106 -4.78 14.53 -13.69
CA ASN A 106 -4.60 14.28 -15.12
C ASN A 106 -3.11 14.15 -15.46
N THR A 107 -2.26 15.05 -14.95
CA THR A 107 -0.81 14.98 -15.16
C THR A 107 -0.22 13.65 -14.69
N ALA A 108 -0.61 13.17 -13.52
CA ALA A 108 -0.12 11.90 -13.00
C ALA A 108 -0.61 10.70 -13.82
N HIS A 109 -1.90 10.70 -14.18
CA HIS A 109 -2.48 9.65 -15.01
C HIS A 109 -1.77 9.57 -16.37
N ASP A 110 -1.63 10.69 -17.07
CA ASP A 110 -0.94 10.76 -18.36
C ASP A 110 0.52 10.32 -18.25
N PHE A 111 1.21 10.76 -17.19
CA PHE A 111 2.59 10.35 -16.95
C PHE A 111 2.71 8.83 -16.77
N TYR A 112 1.86 8.22 -15.93
CA TYR A 112 1.92 6.77 -15.71
C TYR A 112 1.46 5.97 -16.93
N GLU A 113 0.46 6.45 -17.70
CA GLU A 113 0.07 5.83 -18.97
C GLU A 113 1.22 5.85 -20.00
N ASN A 114 1.89 6.99 -20.12
CA ASN A 114 3.04 7.11 -21.04
C ASN A 114 4.22 6.22 -20.60
N CYS A 115 4.40 6.02 -19.30
CA CYS A 115 5.44 5.11 -18.79
C CYS A 115 5.22 3.64 -19.18
N LYS A 116 4.06 3.26 -19.68
CA LYS A 116 3.85 1.90 -20.24
C LYS A 116 4.78 1.62 -21.42
N SER A 117 5.04 2.62 -22.28
CA SER A 117 6.01 2.49 -23.38
C SER A 117 7.42 2.22 -22.89
N LEU A 118 7.73 2.59 -21.64
CA LEU A 118 9.01 2.34 -20.99
C LEU A 118 9.08 0.99 -20.26
N GLY A 119 8.03 0.16 -20.36
CA GLY A 119 7.98 -1.15 -19.72
C GLY A 119 7.46 -1.18 -18.30
N ILE A 120 6.73 -0.13 -17.86
CA ILE A 120 6.02 -0.12 -16.59
C ILE A 120 4.61 -0.66 -16.78
N THR A 121 4.16 -1.52 -15.86
CA THR A 121 2.74 -1.85 -15.76
C THR A 121 2.03 -0.75 -14.95
N TYR A 122 1.06 -0.07 -15.55
CA TYR A 122 0.19 0.87 -14.84
C TYR A 122 -1.21 0.30 -14.69
N SER A 123 -1.76 0.38 -13.48
CA SER A 123 -3.03 -0.25 -13.10
C SER A 123 -3.91 0.73 -12.34
N VAL A 124 -5.10 0.97 -12.88
CA VAL A 124 -6.19 1.71 -12.25
C VAL A 124 -7.52 1.03 -12.62
N ILE A 125 -8.40 0.77 -11.65
CA ILE A 125 -9.69 0.13 -11.89
C ILE A 125 -10.80 1.00 -11.30
N PRO A 126 -11.79 1.44 -12.10
CA PRO A 126 -12.90 2.23 -11.60
C PRO A 126 -13.63 1.54 -10.44
N GLY A 127 -13.78 2.27 -9.33
CA GLY A 127 -14.46 1.80 -8.13
C GLY A 127 -13.59 1.07 -7.11
N PHE A 128 -12.27 0.92 -7.38
CA PHE A 128 -11.32 0.31 -6.45
C PHE A 128 -10.24 1.31 -6.03
N GLU A 129 -9.80 1.19 -4.78
CA GLU A 129 -8.70 1.99 -4.24
C GLU A 129 -7.35 1.42 -4.68
N GLY A 130 -6.31 2.25 -4.65
CA GLY A 130 -4.93 1.82 -4.91
C GLY A 130 -4.50 0.67 -4.01
N ASP A 131 -4.93 0.69 -2.73
CA ASP A 131 -4.65 -0.37 -1.76
C ASP A 131 -5.18 -1.74 -2.19
N ASP A 132 -6.38 -1.78 -2.78
CA ASP A 132 -6.96 -3.00 -3.33
C ASP A 132 -6.10 -3.54 -4.48
N LEU A 133 -5.58 -2.64 -5.32
CA LEU A 133 -4.70 -3.00 -6.42
C LEU A 133 -3.31 -3.44 -5.96
N VAL A 134 -2.76 -2.83 -4.90
CA VAL A 134 -1.51 -3.31 -4.27
C VAL A 134 -1.71 -4.73 -3.74
N TYR A 135 -2.84 -5.00 -3.05
CA TYR A 135 -3.19 -6.35 -2.62
C TYR A 135 -3.27 -7.32 -3.81
N TYR A 136 -4.03 -6.98 -4.85
CA TYR A 136 -4.20 -7.80 -6.05
C TYR A 136 -2.84 -8.15 -6.68
N TRP A 137 -2.01 -7.15 -6.95
CA TRP A 137 -0.70 -7.35 -7.57
C TRP A 137 0.26 -8.16 -6.69
N SER A 138 0.32 -7.88 -5.39
CA SER A 138 1.17 -8.63 -4.48
C SER A 138 0.80 -10.12 -4.46
N ARG A 139 -0.49 -10.45 -4.45
CA ARG A 139 -0.98 -11.84 -4.48
C ARG A 139 -0.73 -12.50 -5.83
N ARG A 140 -1.03 -11.83 -6.93
CA ARG A 140 -0.79 -12.32 -8.28
C ARG A 140 0.69 -12.66 -8.49
N LEU A 141 1.58 -11.77 -8.09
CA LEU A 141 3.02 -11.96 -8.21
C LEU A 141 3.51 -13.13 -7.34
N ASN A 142 3.12 -13.14 -6.07
CA ASN A 142 3.56 -14.20 -5.16
C ASN A 142 3.02 -15.59 -5.56
N ASN A 143 1.79 -15.69 -6.05
CA ASN A 143 1.23 -16.94 -6.57
C ASN A 143 2.01 -17.47 -7.80
N ASN A 144 2.70 -16.60 -8.50
CA ASN A 144 3.61 -16.95 -9.61
C ASN A 144 5.08 -17.08 -9.17
N GLY A 145 5.35 -17.17 -7.88
CA GLY A 145 6.71 -17.31 -7.34
C GLY A 145 7.58 -16.05 -7.50
N ILE A 146 6.98 -14.87 -7.67
CA ILE A 146 7.69 -13.60 -7.87
C ILE A 146 7.66 -12.82 -6.57
N ASN A 147 8.86 -12.44 -6.08
CA ASN A 147 8.98 -11.54 -4.94
C ASN A 147 8.51 -10.13 -5.31
N CYS A 148 7.94 -9.40 -4.35
CA CYS A 148 7.59 -8.01 -4.58
C CYS A 148 7.93 -7.11 -3.39
N ILE A 149 8.11 -5.83 -3.67
CA ILE A 149 8.38 -4.77 -2.70
C ILE A 149 7.36 -3.67 -2.96
N ILE A 150 6.54 -3.36 -1.96
CA ILE A 150 5.57 -2.26 -1.98
C ILE A 150 6.29 -0.99 -1.54
N TRP A 151 6.34 0.01 -2.41
CA TRP A 151 6.96 1.29 -2.11
C TRP A 151 5.90 2.35 -1.80
N THR A 152 5.80 2.70 -0.53
CA THR A 152 4.84 3.68 0.02
C THR A 152 5.24 4.11 1.44
N THR A 153 4.62 5.15 1.98
CA THR A 153 4.64 5.46 3.42
C THR A 153 3.35 5.06 4.12
N ASP A 154 2.36 4.57 3.38
CA ASP A 154 1.10 4.12 3.96
C ASP A 154 1.32 2.83 4.76
N GLN A 155 1.15 2.93 6.08
CA GLN A 155 1.35 1.81 6.98
C GLN A 155 0.25 0.75 6.88
N ASP A 156 -0.90 1.08 6.28
CA ASP A 156 -1.99 0.13 6.06
C ASP A 156 -1.56 -1.00 5.14
N LEU A 157 -0.70 -0.68 4.16
CA LEU A 157 -0.15 -1.67 3.24
C LEU A 157 0.91 -2.58 3.87
N MET A 158 1.38 -2.29 5.10
CA MET A 158 2.25 -3.22 5.85
C MET A 158 1.54 -4.54 6.19
N GLN A 159 0.20 -4.57 6.22
CA GLN A 159 -0.58 -5.80 6.39
C GLN A 159 -0.36 -6.82 5.25
N LEU A 160 0.16 -6.39 4.11
CA LEU A 160 0.42 -7.23 2.95
C LEU A 160 1.81 -7.91 3.00
N VAL A 161 2.65 -7.52 3.95
CA VAL A 161 3.97 -8.12 4.16
C VAL A 161 3.78 -9.61 4.44
N GLN A 162 4.49 -10.45 3.69
CA GLN A 162 4.44 -11.91 3.86
C GLN A 162 5.75 -12.58 3.48
N TYR A 163 5.94 -13.79 3.98
CA TYR A 163 7.00 -14.69 3.56
C TYR A 163 6.46 -16.12 3.60
N LYS A 164 6.34 -16.73 2.43
CA LYS A 164 5.82 -18.08 2.28
C LYS A 164 6.51 -18.77 1.10
N ASP A 165 6.90 -20.05 1.28
CA ASP A 165 7.51 -20.86 0.21
C ASP A 165 8.69 -20.15 -0.49
N CYS A 166 9.48 -19.41 0.29
CA CYS A 166 10.63 -18.62 -0.19
C CYS A 166 10.28 -17.42 -1.09
N VAL A 167 9.00 -17.06 -1.15
CA VAL A 167 8.50 -15.86 -1.85
C VAL A 167 8.05 -14.85 -0.81
N PHE A 168 8.42 -13.60 -1.00
CA PHE A 168 8.05 -12.54 -0.07
C PHE A 168 7.34 -11.36 -0.74
N THR A 169 6.53 -10.68 0.05
CA THR A 169 6.13 -9.30 -0.13
C THR A 169 6.77 -8.46 0.98
N GLY A 170 7.55 -7.45 0.60
CA GLY A 170 8.12 -6.47 1.53
C GLY A 170 7.41 -5.13 1.40
N TRP A 171 7.45 -4.33 2.46
CA TRP A 171 7.00 -2.93 2.48
C TRP A 171 8.21 -2.01 2.66
N TYR A 172 8.34 -1.01 1.79
CA TYR A 172 9.50 -0.14 1.77
C TYR A 172 9.12 1.33 1.91
N GLU A 173 9.75 1.99 2.87
CA GLU A 173 9.76 3.44 3.02
C GLU A 173 11.20 3.95 2.93
N THR A 174 11.40 5.00 2.14
CA THR A 174 12.74 5.52 1.83
C THR A 174 13.58 5.87 3.07
N LYS A 175 12.96 6.35 4.13
CA LYS A 175 13.64 6.75 5.38
C LYS A 175 13.77 5.62 6.40
N LYS A 176 12.84 4.67 6.41
CA LYS A 176 12.78 3.60 7.42
C LYS A 176 13.36 2.27 6.94
N GLY A 177 13.53 2.10 5.62
CA GLY A 177 14.04 0.88 5.03
C GLY A 177 12.94 -0.10 4.59
N LEU A 178 13.33 -1.36 4.41
CA LEU A 178 12.49 -2.46 3.94
C LEU A 178 12.02 -3.30 5.12
N TYR A 179 10.72 -3.49 5.24
CA TYR A 179 10.09 -4.36 6.22
C TYR A 179 9.69 -5.66 5.55
N ILE A 180 10.09 -6.77 6.14
CA ILE A 180 9.73 -8.13 5.70
C ILE A 180 9.13 -8.91 6.88
N HIS A 181 8.45 -10.01 6.58
CA HIS A 181 7.80 -10.82 7.59
C HIS A 181 8.84 -11.43 8.55
N GLU A 182 8.52 -11.45 9.86
CA GLU A 182 9.43 -11.95 10.89
C GLU A 182 9.86 -13.42 10.69
N SER A 183 9.04 -14.23 10.01
CA SER A 183 9.41 -15.62 9.67
C SER A 183 10.55 -15.73 8.65
N ALA A 184 10.89 -14.63 7.94
CA ALA A 184 12.05 -14.58 7.05
C ALA A 184 13.37 -14.31 7.80
N GLN A 185 13.29 -14.09 9.12
CA GLN A 185 14.47 -13.94 9.96
C GLN A 185 15.23 -15.28 9.99
N GLU A 186 16.52 -15.24 9.65
CA GLU A 186 17.36 -16.44 9.67
C GLU A 186 17.35 -17.03 11.08
N LYS A 187 16.69 -18.18 11.26
CA LYS A 187 16.93 -19.01 12.44
C LYS A 187 18.30 -19.66 12.22
N PRO A 188 19.15 -19.81 13.25
CA PRO A 188 20.32 -20.66 13.15
C PRO A 188 19.83 -22.04 12.74
N ILE A 189 20.15 -22.48 11.53
CA ILE A 189 19.79 -23.82 11.05
C ILE A 189 20.75 -24.78 11.75
N ASP A 190 20.21 -25.70 12.53
CA ASP A 190 20.98 -26.83 13.05
C ASP A 190 21.56 -27.58 11.84
N PRO A 191 22.87 -27.90 11.82
CA PRO A 191 23.48 -28.65 10.72
C PRO A 191 22.74 -29.92 10.34
N ILE A 192 22.00 -30.55 11.25
CA ILE A 192 21.20 -31.75 10.99
C ILE A 192 19.93 -31.39 10.22
N ASP A 193 19.28 -30.29 10.52
CA ASP A 193 18.07 -29.84 9.82
C ASP A 193 18.36 -29.41 8.37
N PHE A 194 19.60 -29.01 8.08
CA PHE A 194 20.03 -28.64 6.73
C PHE A 194 19.91 -29.83 5.73
N PHE A 195 20.17 -31.05 6.19
CA PHE A 195 20.08 -32.25 5.34
C PHE A 195 18.66 -32.85 5.22
N MET A 196 17.76 -32.48 6.15
CA MET A 196 16.39 -33.03 6.21
C MET A 196 15.32 -32.05 5.71
N SER A 197 15.64 -30.79 5.58
CA SER A 197 14.71 -29.78 5.07
C SER A 197 14.69 -29.80 3.53
N GLY A 198 13.48 -29.77 2.97
CA GLY A 198 13.23 -29.68 1.53
C GLY A 198 13.96 -28.50 0.85
N PRO A 199 13.55 -28.06 -0.35
CA PRO A 199 14.34 -27.13 -1.17
C PRO A 199 14.77 -25.90 -0.37
N VAL A 200 16.09 -25.75 -0.21
CA VAL A 200 16.72 -24.62 0.50
C VAL A 200 16.30 -23.31 -0.16
N CYS A 201 15.71 -22.46 0.63
CA CYS A 201 15.32 -21.11 0.20
C CYS A 201 16.54 -20.35 -0.32
N ASP A 202 16.45 -19.81 -1.53
CA ASP A 202 17.53 -18.98 -2.07
C ASP A 202 17.58 -17.62 -1.33
N THR A 203 18.43 -17.52 -0.33
CA THR A 203 18.60 -16.32 0.48
C THR A 203 19.45 -15.23 -0.20
N ARG A 204 19.96 -15.48 -1.42
CA ARG A 204 20.85 -14.53 -2.12
C ARG A 204 20.21 -13.18 -2.32
N LEU A 205 18.93 -13.14 -2.72
CA LEU A 205 18.20 -11.89 -2.90
C LEU A 205 18.11 -11.09 -1.60
N LEU A 206 17.75 -11.73 -0.48
CA LEU A 206 17.68 -11.04 0.82
C LEU A 206 19.06 -10.55 1.28
N LYS A 207 20.12 -11.31 1.01
CA LYS A 207 21.50 -10.86 1.29
C LYS A 207 21.88 -9.64 0.46
N GLU A 208 21.54 -9.63 -0.83
CA GLU A 208 21.79 -8.48 -1.70
C GLU A 208 20.95 -7.27 -1.27
N LEU A 209 19.68 -7.44 -0.92
CA LEU A 209 18.83 -6.37 -0.39
C LEU A 209 19.38 -5.79 0.93
N LYS A 210 19.87 -6.65 1.84
CA LYS A 210 20.54 -6.21 3.10
C LYS A 210 21.77 -5.33 2.86
N SER A 211 22.47 -5.52 1.76
CA SER A 211 23.63 -4.67 1.40
C SER A 211 23.24 -3.29 0.85
N ARG A 212 21.98 -3.09 0.49
CA ARG A 212 21.48 -1.88 -0.18
C ARG A 212 20.54 -1.05 0.69
N VAL A 213 19.73 -1.70 1.52
CA VAL A 213 18.72 -1.04 2.36
C VAL A 213 18.70 -1.68 3.75
N GLN A 214 18.35 -0.89 4.75
CA GLN A 214 18.07 -1.43 6.09
C GLN A 214 16.88 -2.38 6.02
N ILE A 215 17.01 -3.58 6.59
CA ILE A 215 15.94 -4.54 6.71
C ILE A 215 15.41 -4.57 8.14
N ASN A 216 14.10 -4.48 8.28
CA ASN A 216 13.37 -4.61 9.54
C ASN A 216 12.41 -5.80 9.43
N TYR A 217 12.02 -6.36 10.57
CA TYR A 217 11.13 -7.51 10.65
C TYR A 217 9.82 -7.13 11.33
N ILE A 218 8.70 -7.63 10.82
CA ILE A 218 7.38 -7.27 11.30
C ILE A 218 6.43 -8.46 11.25
N ASN A 219 5.47 -8.48 12.19
CA ASN A 219 4.27 -9.31 12.10
C ASN A 219 3.11 -8.45 11.56
N PRO A 220 2.69 -8.65 10.30
CA PRO A 220 1.66 -7.85 9.64
C PRO A 220 0.26 -8.04 10.26
N ASP A 221 0.00 -9.19 10.86
CA ASP A 221 -1.30 -9.53 11.46
C ASP A 221 -1.63 -8.57 12.61
N LEU A 222 -0.62 -8.10 13.34
CA LEU A 222 -0.80 -7.14 14.44
C LEU A 222 -1.36 -5.79 13.97
N ILE A 223 -1.05 -5.39 12.73
CA ILE A 223 -1.54 -4.13 12.14
C ILE A 223 -3.04 -4.23 11.88
N VAL A 224 -3.47 -5.32 11.26
CA VAL A 224 -4.89 -5.58 10.96
C VAL A 224 -5.71 -5.60 12.25
N MET A 225 -5.28 -6.41 13.22
CA MET A 225 -5.98 -6.54 14.49
C MET A 225 -6.14 -5.21 15.21
N LYS A 226 -5.04 -4.42 15.30
CA LYS A 226 -5.05 -3.11 15.93
C LYS A 226 -6.04 -2.17 15.26
N LYS A 227 -6.03 -2.09 13.93
CA LYS A 227 -6.92 -1.18 13.20
C LYS A 227 -8.38 -1.56 13.29
N ILE A 228 -8.72 -2.85 13.31
CA ILE A 228 -10.10 -3.30 13.51
C ILE A 228 -10.62 -2.85 14.88
N ILE A 229 -9.81 -2.99 15.93
CA ILE A 229 -10.21 -2.69 17.31
C ILE A 229 -10.16 -1.20 17.62
N CYS A 230 -9.02 -0.56 17.33
CA CYS A 230 -8.76 0.82 17.72
C CYS A 230 -9.32 1.84 16.72
N GLY A 231 -9.65 1.40 15.51
CA GLY A 231 -10.03 2.27 14.40
C GLY A 231 -8.83 2.96 13.75
N ASP A 232 -9.14 3.87 12.84
CA ASP A 232 -8.20 4.71 12.13
C ASP A 232 -8.76 6.13 11.93
N ASP A 233 -8.21 7.08 12.65
CA ASP A 233 -8.68 8.47 12.59
C ASP A 233 -8.43 9.10 11.19
N GLY A 234 -7.39 8.65 10.45
CA GLY A 234 -7.07 9.13 9.08
C GLY A 234 -8.14 8.76 8.05
N ASP A 235 -8.75 7.59 8.21
CA ASP A 235 -9.80 7.08 7.33
C ASP A 235 -11.21 7.27 7.91
N ASN A 236 -11.34 7.97 9.03
CA ASN A 236 -12.59 8.14 9.76
C ASN A 236 -13.23 6.79 10.14
N ILE A 237 -12.40 5.81 10.50
CA ILE A 237 -12.81 4.51 11.03
C ILE A 237 -12.76 4.59 12.55
N TYR A 238 -13.88 4.34 13.18
CA TYR A 238 -13.96 4.47 14.63
C TYR A 238 -13.53 3.19 15.36
N SER A 239 -12.98 3.36 16.57
CA SER A 239 -12.79 2.24 17.50
C SER A 239 -14.13 1.54 17.76
N ILE A 240 -14.12 0.21 17.81
CA ILE A 240 -15.33 -0.64 17.99
C ILE A 240 -16.02 -0.39 19.35
N ILE A 241 -15.34 0.20 20.30
CA ILE A 241 -15.94 0.75 21.52
C ILE A 241 -15.59 2.22 21.60
N ARG A 242 -16.62 3.04 21.62
CA ARG A 242 -16.52 4.46 21.92
C ARG A 242 -17.70 4.88 22.78
N GLN A 243 -17.41 5.61 23.80
CA GLN A 243 -18.41 6.14 24.72
C GLN A 243 -18.19 7.63 24.90
N ARG A 244 -19.23 8.41 24.68
CA ARG A 244 -19.20 9.84 24.95
C ARG A 244 -19.57 10.08 26.42
N MET A 245 -18.66 10.68 27.17
CA MET A 245 -18.89 11.11 28.54
C MET A 245 -18.63 12.61 28.63
N GLY A 246 -19.69 13.40 28.63
CA GLY A 246 -19.59 14.85 28.50
C GLY A 246 -18.95 15.26 27.18
N ASN A 247 -17.88 16.04 27.22
CA ASN A 247 -17.15 16.51 26.05
C ASN A 247 -16.00 15.56 25.62
N LYS A 248 -15.82 14.43 26.30
CA LYS A 248 -14.73 13.47 25.99
C LYS A 248 -15.28 12.22 25.35
N ILE A 249 -14.53 11.71 24.36
CA ILE A 249 -14.79 10.41 23.75
C ILE A 249 -13.77 9.43 24.32
N TYR A 250 -14.27 8.41 24.98
CA TYR A 250 -13.47 7.28 25.46
C TYR A 250 -13.50 6.20 24.37
N LYS A 251 -12.33 5.77 23.91
CA LYS A 251 -12.16 4.71 22.91
C LYS A 251 -11.15 3.66 23.42
N VAL A 252 -11.13 2.50 22.80
CA VAL A 252 -10.06 1.53 23.03
C VAL A 252 -8.77 2.10 22.42
N GLY A 253 -7.76 2.25 23.26
CA GLY A 253 -6.43 2.67 22.83
C GLY A 253 -5.49 1.48 22.64
N GLU A 254 -4.36 1.70 21.99
CA GLU A 254 -3.36 0.68 21.68
C GLU A 254 -2.90 -0.12 22.92
N LYS A 255 -2.60 0.56 24.02
CA LYS A 255 -2.15 -0.11 25.25
C LYS A 255 -3.19 -1.08 25.82
N GLN A 256 -4.47 -0.74 25.72
CA GLN A 256 -5.56 -1.58 26.20
C GLN A 256 -5.75 -2.78 25.27
N TRP A 257 -5.70 -2.55 23.97
CA TRP A 257 -5.71 -3.62 22.98
C TRP A 257 -4.52 -4.58 23.19
N ASP A 258 -3.31 -4.06 23.36
CA ASP A 258 -2.12 -4.89 23.60
C ASP A 258 -2.23 -5.75 24.85
N SER A 259 -2.91 -5.27 25.91
CA SER A 259 -3.18 -6.07 27.11
C SER A 259 -4.07 -7.26 26.79
N ILE A 260 -5.23 -7.01 26.17
CA ILE A 260 -6.18 -8.09 25.79
C ILE A 260 -5.55 -9.07 24.81
N ARG A 261 -4.85 -8.56 23.79
CA ARG A 261 -4.18 -9.40 22.81
C ARG A 261 -3.19 -10.39 23.44
N LYS A 262 -2.42 -9.91 24.44
CA LYS A 262 -1.47 -10.76 25.18
C LYS A 262 -2.18 -11.76 26.07
N GLU A 263 -3.23 -11.35 26.77
CA GLU A 263 -4.04 -12.22 27.62
C GLU A 263 -4.68 -13.36 26.84
N LEU A 264 -5.22 -13.05 25.65
CA LEU A 264 -5.84 -14.03 24.76
C LEU A 264 -4.84 -14.77 23.85
N ASN A 265 -3.53 -14.49 23.97
CA ASN A 265 -2.45 -15.05 23.15
C ASN A 265 -2.70 -14.93 21.64
N LEU A 266 -3.15 -13.76 21.19
CA LEU A 266 -3.44 -13.49 19.77
C LEU A 266 -2.16 -13.09 19.04
N THR A 267 -1.74 -13.93 18.09
CA THR A 267 -0.55 -13.70 17.26
C THR A 267 -0.87 -13.66 15.77
N THR A 268 -1.98 -14.27 15.36
CA THR A 268 -2.42 -14.36 13.97
C THR A 268 -3.83 -13.81 13.76
N VAL A 269 -4.09 -13.30 12.56
CA VAL A 269 -5.44 -12.84 12.15
C VAL A 269 -6.46 -13.99 12.22
N LYS A 270 -6.03 -15.24 11.96
CA LYS A 270 -6.91 -16.42 12.07
C LYS A 270 -7.39 -16.64 13.49
N GLU A 271 -6.48 -16.60 14.48
CA GLU A 271 -6.83 -16.70 15.91
C GLU A 271 -7.74 -15.55 16.33
N PHE A 272 -7.41 -14.32 15.90
CA PHE A 272 -8.17 -13.13 16.18
C PHE A 272 -9.63 -13.23 15.71
N PHE A 273 -9.87 -13.65 14.46
CA PHE A 273 -11.26 -13.82 13.98
C PHE A 273 -11.94 -15.02 14.63
N GLY A 274 -11.21 -16.07 14.95
CA GLY A 274 -11.75 -17.24 15.66
C GLY A 274 -12.22 -16.93 17.10
N LYS A 275 -11.61 -15.90 17.73
CA LYS A 275 -11.96 -15.45 19.10
C LYS A 275 -12.72 -14.13 19.12
N ARG A 276 -13.41 -13.76 18.02
CA ARG A 276 -14.14 -12.50 17.88
C ARG A 276 -15.06 -12.19 19.08
N ASP A 277 -15.87 -13.17 19.47
CA ASP A 277 -16.86 -12.98 20.55
C ASP A 277 -16.18 -12.78 21.92
N GLU A 278 -15.16 -13.59 22.22
CA GLU A 278 -14.35 -13.48 23.44
C GLU A 278 -13.65 -12.10 23.53
N ILE A 279 -13.12 -11.61 22.41
CA ILE A 279 -12.50 -10.28 22.32
C ILE A 279 -13.53 -9.18 22.60
N CYS A 280 -14.71 -9.26 21.99
CA CYS A 280 -15.78 -8.30 22.18
C CYS A 280 -16.28 -8.28 23.63
N GLU A 281 -16.42 -9.44 24.25
CA GLU A 281 -16.79 -9.61 25.66
C GLU A 281 -15.76 -8.97 26.58
N SER A 282 -14.49 -9.33 26.45
CA SER A 282 -13.39 -8.78 27.25
C SER A 282 -13.29 -7.25 27.13
N LEU A 283 -13.49 -6.72 25.93
CA LEU A 283 -13.50 -5.26 25.71
C LEU A 283 -14.70 -4.58 26.35
N CYS A 284 -15.90 -5.19 26.28
CA CYS A 284 -17.11 -4.68 26.92
C CYS A 284 -16.96 -4.64 28.44
N GLU A 285 -16.44 -5.69 29.05
CA GLU A 285 -16.18 -5.77 30.48
C GLU A 285 -15.18 -4.69 30.93
N MET A 286 -14.03 -4.60 30.24
CA MET A 286 -12.99 -3.60 30.53
C MET A 286 -13.53 -2.18 30.49
N LYS A 287 -14.40 -1.87 29.52
CA LYS A 287 -14.95 -0.54 29.30
C LYS A 287 -16.30 -0.32 29.98
N LYS A 288 -16.84 -1.32 30.64
CA LYS A 288 -18.22 -1.30 31.22
C LYS A 288 -19.27 -0.89 30.15
N PHE A 289 -19.08 -1.40 28.94
CA PHE A 289 -19.98 -1.15 27.82
C PHE A 289 -21.01 -2.27 27.74
N GLN A 290 -22.29 -1.92 27.68
CA GLN A 290 -23.37 -2.92 27.85
C GLN A 290 -23.87 -3.54 26.54
N ASN A 291 -23.62 -2.90 25.38
CA ASN A 291 -24.16 -3.35 24.11
C ASN A 291 -23.12 -4.15 23.30
N ILE A 292 -22.97 -5.42 23.64
CA ILE A 292 -22.03 -6.32 22.99
C ILE A 292 -22.37 -6.55 21.50
N GLU A 293 -23.63 -6.62 21.13
CA GLU A 293 -24.04 -6.85 19.74
C GLU A 293 -23.62 -5.67 18.86
N GLN A 294 -23.73 -4.44 19.35
CA GLN A 294 -23.20 -3.27 18.67
C GLN A 294 -21.69 -3.40 18.45
N VAL A 295 -20.92 -3.85 19.44
CA VAL A 295 -19.48 -4.02 19.32
C VAL A 295 -19.12 -5.07 18.28
N LYS A 296 -19.87 -6.16 18.22
CA LYS A 296 -19.70 -7.22 17.21
C LYS A 296 -20.02 -6.71 15.79
N GLU A 297 -21.08 -5.93 15.62
CA GLU A 297 -21.42 -5.31 14.34
C GLU A 297 -20.35 -4.33 13.86
N GLU A 298 -19.83 -3.49 14.77
CA GLU A 298 -18.76 -2.53 14.47
C GLU A 298 -17.43 -3.25 14.17
N PHE A 299 -17.13 -4.35 14.86
CA PHE A 299 -15.99 -5.21 14.54
C PHE A 299 -16.06 -5.75 13.11
N ASP A 300 -17.19 -6.31 12.71
CA ASP A 300 -17.40 -6.86 11.37
C ASP A 300 -17.37 -5.78 10.28
N TYR A 301 -17.84 -4.58 10.61
CA TYR A 301 -17.78 -3.42 9.73
C TYR A 301 -16.35 -2.94 9.55
N ASN A 302 -15.59 -2.75 10.63
CA ASN A 302 -14.19 -2.34 10.57
C ASN A 302 -13.33 -3.39 9.83
N ARG A 303 -13.61 -4.70 10.03
CA ARG A 303 -12.96 -5.76 9.26
C ARG A 303 -13.10 -5.53 7.75
N LYS A 304 -14.29 -5.16 7.28
CA LYS A 304 -14.57 -4.92 5.85
C LYS A 304 -13.89 -3.65 5.33
N LEU A 305 -13.66 -2.66 6.18
CA LEU A 305 -12.98 -1.42 5.79
C LEU A 305 -11.46 -1.57 5.74
N VAL A 306 -10.89 -2.32 6.69
CA VAL A 306 -9.45 -2.35 6.98
C VAL A 306 -8.73 -3.50 6.30
N TRP A 307 -9.34 -4.70 6.28
CA TRP A 307 -8.62 -5.91 5.93
C TRP A 307 -8.53 -6.11 4.41
N LEU A 308 -7.30 -6.05 3.89
CA LEU A 308 -6.99 -6.31 2.48
C LEU A 308 -6.85 -7.82 2.25
N ASN A 309 -7.96 -8.49 1.99
CA ASN A 309 -8.01 -9.93 1.79
C ASN A 309 -9.14 -10.34 0.83
N SER A 310 -8.98 -11.49 0.17
CA SER A 310 -9.97 -12.05 -0.77
C SER A 310 -11.34 -12.35 -0.16
N GLU A 311 -11.43 -12.49 1.17
CA GLU A 311 -12.72 -12.65 1.86
C GLU A 311 -13.53 -11.35 1.94
N VAL A 312 -12.88 -10.20 1.74
CA VAL A 312 -13.47 -8.87 1.90
C VAL A 312 -13.54 -8.13 0.58
N ILE A 313 -12.45 -8.14 -0.19
CA ILE A 313 -12.35 -7.43 -1.47
C ILE A 313 -13.28 -8.10 -2.49
N PRO A 314 -14.09 -7.32 -3.23
CA PRO A 314 -15.01 -7.89 -4.23
C PRO A 314 -14.30 -8.71 -5.29
N GLU A 315 -14.89 -9.86 -5.66
CA GLU A 315 -14.36 -10.78 -6.69
C GLU A 315 -14.15 -10.09 -8.05
N ASP A 316 -14.94 -9.07 -8.34
CA ASP A 316 -14.82 -8.24 -9.55
C ASP A 316 -13.44 -7.60 -9.70
N LEU A 317 -12.73 -7.32 -8.60
CA LEU A 317 -11.36 -6.82 -8.65
C LEU A 317 -10.44 -7.83 -9.34
N ILE A 318 -10.54 -9.11 -8.95
CA ILE A 318 -9.71 -10.18 -9.50
C ILE A 318 -9.98 -10.30 -11.00
N LYS A 319 -11.26 -10.41 -11.40
CA LYS A 319 -11.68 -10.53 -12.79
C LYS A 319 -11.23 -9.35 -13.67
N LYS A 320 -11.30 -8.13 -13.15
CA LYS A 320 -10.83 -6.93 -13.86
C LYS A 320 -9.31 -6.82 -13.85
N GLY A 321 -8.67 -7.22 -12.75
CA GLY A 321 -7.22 -7.22 -12.63
C GLY A 321 -6.55 -8.19 -13.59
N ASP A 322 -7.16 -9.36 -13.84
CA ASP A 322 -6.61 -10.38 -14.77
C ASP A 322 -6.53 -9.89 -16.23
N GLN A 323 -7.24 -8.81 -16.56
CA GLN A 323 -7.17 -8.18 -17.89
C GLN A 323 -5.91 -7.33 -18.09
N PHE A 324 -5.17 -7.01 -17.01
CA PHE A 324 -3.91 -6.29 -17.14
C PHE A 324 -2.80 -7.21 -17.64
N ASP A 325 -2.16 -6.81 -18.72
CA ASP A 325 -0.95 -7.44 -19.17
C ASP A 325 0.19 -7.20 -18.17
N TYR A 326 0.78 -8.29 -17.72
CA TYR A 326 2.00 -8.25 -16.95
C TYR A 326 3.13 -8.72 -17.86
N SER A 327 3.78 -7.78 -18.49
CA SER A 327 4.96 -8.04 -19.32
C SER A 327 6.21 -7.91 -18.47
N ILE A 328 7.15 -8.85 -18.66
CA ILE A 328 8.47 -8.76 -18.04
C ILE A 328 9.36 -8.03 -19.02
N TYR A 329 9.70 -6.81 -18.69
CA TYR A 329 10.61 -6.01 -19.49
C TYR A 329 12.05 -6.17 -18.97
N ASP A 330 13.03 -5.85 -19.84
CA ASP A 330 14.42 -5.74 -19.40
C ASP A 330 14.56 -4.50 -18.50
N VAL A 331 14.78 -4.75 -17.22
CA VAL A 331 14.94 -3.69 -16.22
C VAL A 331 16.08 -2.71 -16.55
N ASN A 332 17.08 -3.13 -17.32
CA ASN A 332 18.14 -2.22 -17.73
C ASN A 332 17.62 -1.18 -18.73
N VAL A 333 16.68 -1.58 -19.59
CA VAL A 333 15.98 -0.65 -20.50
C VAL A 333 15.16 0.34 -19.66
N ILE A 334 14.36 -0.17 -18.68
CA ILE A 334 13.59 0.69 -17.78
C ILE A 334 14.50 1.68 -17.04
N LYS A 335 15.61 1.18 -16.43
CA LYS A 335 16.55 2.02 -15.68
C LYS A 335 17.23 3.08 -16.54
N ASN A 336 17.62 2.71 -17.75
CA ASN A 336 18.24 3.65 -18.68
C ASN A 336 17.24 4.73 -19.12
N ASN A 337 16.01 4.34 -19.46
CA ASN A 337 14.96 5.27 -19.82
C ASN A 337 14.67 6.26 -18.67
N PHE A 338 14.52 5.78 -17.42
CA PHE A 338 14.32 6.66 -16.27
C PHE A 338 15.52 7.51 -15.90
N LYS A 339 16.74 7.02 -16.14
CA LYS A 339 17.96 7.82 -15.98
C LYS A 339 17.97 8.99 -16.97
N VAL A 340 17.60 8.73 -18.20
CA VAL A 340 17.47 9.75 -19.26
C VAL A 340 16.37 10.75 -18.88
N LEU A 341 15.18 10.28 -18.48
CA LEU A 341 14.07 11.15 -18.03
C LEU A 341 14.45 12.07 -16.86
N SER A 342 15.40 11.66 -16.02
CA SER A 342 15.82 12.42 -14.83
C SER A 342 17.00 13.36 -15.07
N GLY A 343 17.68 13.27 -16.20
CA GLY A 343 18.96 13.96 -16.42
C GLY A 343 19.19 14.68 -17.74
N ASP A 344 18.36 14.39 -18.76
CA ASP A 344 18.50 15.02 -20.07
C ASP A 344 17.12 15.38 -20.66
N PRO A 345 16.72 16.65 -20.55
CA PRO A 345 15.41 17.11 -21.03
C PRO A 345 15.27 17.06 -22.56
N ASP A 346 16.35 16.95 -23.30
CA ASP A 346 16.35 16.96 -24.77
C ASP A 346 16.36 15.55 -25.39
N SER A 347 16.41 14.49 -24.59
CA SER A 347 16.40 13.12 -25.12
C SER A 347 15.05 12.78 -25.77
N ASP A 348 15.08 11.95 -26.82
CA ASP A 348 13.86 11.52 -27.52
C ASP A 348 12.90 10.76 -26.60
N VAL A 349 13.41 10.04 -25.59
CA VAL A 349 12.62 9.35 -24.56
C VAL A 349 11.88 10.36 -23.68
N VAL A 350 12.52 11.48 -23.32
CA VAL A 350 11.87 12.59 -22.59
C VAL A 350 10.77 13.17 -23.46
N LYS A 351 11.04 13.47 -24.71
CA LYS A 351 10.05 14.02 -25.64
C LYS A 351 8.88 13.08 -25.84
N GLU A 352 9.08 11.77 -25.95
CA GLU A 352 8.02 10.78 -26.10
C GLU A 352 7.12 10.68 -24.85
N VAL A 353 7.71 10.61 -23.64
CA VAL A 353 6.97 10.52 -22.37
C VAL A 353 6.25 11.82 -22.02
N PHE A 354 6.81 12.97 -22.46
CA PHE A 354 6.23 14.30 -22.18
C PHE A 354 5.33 14.80 -23.31
N ALA A 355 5.44 14.25 -24.55
CA ALA A 355 4.68 14.71 -25.72
C ALA A 355 3.17 14.49 -25.62
N GLY A 356 2.69 13.53 -24.81
CA GLY A 356 1.27 13.28 -24.58
C GLY A 356 0.56 14.32 -23.68
N ALA A 357 1.23 15.41 -23.28
CA ALA A 357 0.76 16.30 -22.23
C ALA A 357 0.05 17.57 -22.72
N LEU A 358 -0.17 17.71 -24.00
CA LEU A 358 -0.88 18.87 -24.56
C LEU A 358 -2.05 18.44 -25.44
N PRO A 359 -3.29 18.33 -24.93
CA PRO A 359 -4.44 18.64 -25.75
C PRO A 359 -4.54 20.16 -25.81
N PHE A 360 -4.55 20.70 -27.00
CA PHE A 360 -4.99 22.04 -27.29
C PHE A 360 -6.47 22.20 -26.92
#